data_6f443ab46cbb5ebd4db2fd38e36a4ef2
#
_entry.id   6f443ab46cbb5ebd4db2fd38e36a4ef2
#
_cell.length_a   1.000
_cell.length_b   1.000
_cell.length_c   1.000
_cell.angle_alpha   90.00
_cell.angle_beta   90.00
_cell.angle_gamma   90.00
#
_symmetry.space_group_name_H-M   'P 1'
#
loop_
_entity.id
_entity.type
_entity.pdbx_description
1 polymer ?
#
loop_
_entity_poly.entity_id
_entity_poly.type
_entity_poly.pdbx_seq_one_letter_code
_entity_poly.pdbx_strand_id
1 'polypeptide(L)'
;GRMQRDFTYIDDIVAGIVAAVDRPPSRAASGAPHKVYNLGNHRAEELTHFIEVLEQACGREAIKEFDEMQPGDVRATYADIEESRRDLGFAPHIAIDEGLPRFVDWYRKYHGV
;
A
#
# COMPACT_ATOMS: atom_id res chain seq x y z
N GLY A 1 -4.61 -17.91 -5.66
CA GLY A 1 -4.70 -16.79 -6.60
C GLY A 1 -5.82 -15.79 -6.29
N ARG A 2 -6.73 -16.11 -5.37
CA ARG A 2 -7.88 -15.23 -5.00
C ARG A 2 -7.61 -14.36 -3.76
N MET A 3 -6.37 -14.29 -3.33
CA MET A 3 -6.00 -13.43 -2.21
C MET A 3 -6.14 -11.96 -2.61
N GLN A 4 -6.59 -11.16 -1.66
CA GLN A 4 -6.71 -9.71 -1.82
C GLN A 4 -5.80 -9.00 -0.82
N ARG A 5 -5.13 -7.97 -1.28
CA ARG A 5 -4.26 -7.15 -0.43
C ARG A 5 -4.49 -5.68 -0.70
N ASP A 6 -4.35 -4.89 0.35
CA ASP A 6 -4.30 -3.44 0.23
C ASP A 6 -2.86 -3.03 -0.11
N PHE A 7 -2.64 -2.73 -1.39
CA PHE A 7 -1.34 -2.26 -1.88
C PHE A 7 -1.31 -0.74 -1.89
N THR A 8 -0.28 -0.17 -1.30
CA THR A 8 -0.13 1.27 -1.18
C THR A 8 1.16 1.72 -1.83
N TYR A 9 1.07 2.72 -2.71
CA TYR A 9 2.25 3.29 -3.34
C TYR A 9 3.02 4.17 -2.37
N ILE A 10 4.36 4.19 -2.52
CA ILE A 10 5.25 4.85 -1.58
C ILE A 10 4.97 6.35 -1.40
N ASP A 11 4.59 7.05 -2.45
CA ASP A 11 4.31 8.50 -2.38
C ASP A 11 3.11 8.77 -1.45
N ASP A 12 2.07 7.93 -1.49
CA ASP A 12 0.93 8.03 -0.59
C ASP A 12 1.34 7.76 0.87
N ILE A 13 2.18 6.75 1.12
CA ILE A 13 2.70 6.46 2.46
C ILE A 13 3.55 7.62 2.98
N VAL A 14 4.45 8.14 2.16
CA VAL A 14 5.32 9.28 2.54
C VAL A 14 4.50 10.51 2.86
N ALA A 15 3.47 10.81 2.07
CA ALA A 15 2.56 11.92 2.33
C ALA A 15 1.86 11.78 3.70
N GLY A 16 1.42 10.57 4.05
CA GLY A 16 0.85 10.27 5.37
C GLY A 16 1.84 10.44 6.51
N ILE A 17 3.08 9.99 6.35
CA ILE A 17 4.15 10.14 7.35
C ILE A 17 4.47 11.63 7.58
N VAL A 18 4.65 12.40 6.51
CA VAL A 18 4.92 13.85 6.60
C VAL A 18 3.77 14.57 7.31
N ALA A 19 2.53 14.24 6.97
CA ALA A 19 1.36 14.81 7.64
C ALA A 19 1.33 14.49 9.14
N ALA A 20 1.75 13.28 9.54
CA ALA A 20 1.85 12.89 10.94
C ALA A 20 2.94 13.68 11.70
N VAL A 21 4.07 13.96 11.05
CA VAL A 21 5.15 14.79 11.62
C VAL A 21 4.66 16.23 11.84
N ASP A 22 3.93 16.78 10.88
CA ASP A 22 3.44 18.15 10.94
C ASP A 22 2.24 18.33 11.91
N ARG A 23 1.59 17.24 12.29
CA ARG A 23 0.40 17.24 13.16
C ARG A 23 0.55 16.24 14.32
N PRO A 24 1.42 16.54 15.28
CA PRO A 24 1.58 15.67 16.45
C PRO A 24 0.27 15.57 17.22
N PRO A 25 -0.07 14.42 17.80
CA PRO A 25 -1.29 14.26 18.57
C PRO A 25 -1.26 15.11 19.83
N SER A 26 -2.43 15.57 20.26
CA SER A 26 -2.59 16.24 21.55
C SER A 26 -2.29 15.24 22.68
N ARG A 27 -1.88 15.75 23.85
CA ARG A 27 -1.66 14.92 25.03
C ARG A 27 -2.97 14.21 25.40
N ALA A 28 -2.90 12.87 25.47
CA ALA A 28 -3.99 12.07 26.02
C ALA A 28 -4.11 12.29 27.54
N ALA A 29 -5.20 11.78 28.13
CA ALA A 29 -5.38 11.80 29.59
C ALA A 29 -4.24 11.10 30.38
N SER A 30 -3.48 10.20 29.72
CA SER A 30 -2.27 9.56 30.22
C SER A 30 -1.05 10.49 30.28
N GLY A 31 -1.11 11.71 29.76
CA GLY A 31 -0.05 12.71 29.77
C GLY A 31 0.97 12.61 28.62
N ALA A 32 1.03 11.49 27.87
CA ALA A 32 1.91 11.33 26.72
C ALA A 32 1.18 11.61 25.39
N PRO A 33 1.77 12.37 24.47
CA PRO A 33 1.21 12.55 23.13
C PRO A 33 1.46 11.26 22.31
N HIS A 34 0.44 10.43 22.20
CA HIS A 34 0.54 9.16 21.47
C HIS A 34 -0.75 8.87 20.73
N LYS A 35 -0.65 8.57 19.44
CA LYS A 35 -1.75 8.03 18.62
C LYS A 35 -1.19 7.14 17.51
N VAL A 36 -1.86 6.04 17.23
CA VAL A 36 -1.56 5.14 16.13
C VAL A 36 -2.50 5.42 14.97
N TYR A 37 -1.96 5.50 13.77
CA TYR A 37 -2.71 5.69 12.53
C TYR A 37 -2.44 4.56 11.55
N ASN A 38 -3.48 4.10 10.87
CA ASN A 38 -3.33 3.24 9.71
C ASN A 38 -3.09 4.10 8.46
N LEU A 39 -2.08 3.73 7.69
CA LEU A 39 -1.82 4.27 6.36
C LEU A 39 -1.89 3.14 5.35
N GLY A 40 -2.83 3.19 4.46
CA GLY A 40 -3.07 2.20 3.42
C GLY A 40 -3.85 2.82 2.27
N ASN A 41 -4.11 2.06 1.22
CA ASN A 41 -4.84 2.57 0.06
C ASN A 41 -6.38 2.49 0.22
N HIS A 42 -6.85 1.87 1.30
CA HIS A 42 -8.28 1.67 1.57
C HIS A 42 -8.99 0.92 0.42
N ARG A 43 -8.23 0.02 -0.23
CA ARG A 43 -8.71 -0.73 -1.40
C ARG A 43 -8.03 -2.10 -1.45
N ALA A 44 -8.84 -3.15 -1.38
CA ALA A 44 -8.35 -4.51 -1.55
C ALA A 44 -8.29 -4.85 -3.05
N GLU A 45 -7.11 -5.22 -3.51
CA GLU A 45 -6.86 -5.64 -4.90
C GLU A 45 -6.55 -7.14 -4.95
N GLU A 46 -7.03 -7.81 -5.97
CA GLU A 46 -6.71 -9.22 -6.21
C GLU A 46 -5.24 -9.38 -6.59
N LEU A 47 -4.59 -10.40 -6.02
CA LEU A 47 -3.19 -10.68 -6.32
C LEU A 47 -2.98 -11.00 -7.82
N THR A 48 -3.93 -11.66 -8.46
CA THR A 48 -3.87 -11.94 -9.91
C THR A 48 -3.87 -10.64 -10.72
N HIS A 49 -4.69 -9.67 -10.38
CA HIS A 49 -4.69 -8.35 -11.04
C HIS A 49 -3.37 -7.62 -10.82
N PHE A 50 -2.81 -7.67 -9.61
CA PHE A 50 -1.48 -7.10 -9.34
C PHE A 50 -0.41 -7.70 -10.25
N ILE A 51 -0.42 -9.04 -10.42
CA ILE A 51 0.54 -9.73 -11.29
C ILE A 51 0.34 -9.33 -12.75
N GLU A 52 -0.90 -9.25 -13.24
CA GLU A 52 -1.21 -8.81 -14.60
C GLU A 52 -0.69 -7.40 -14.91
N VAL A 53 -0.91 -6.45 -14.01
CA VAL A 53 -0.39 -5.08 -14.16
C VAL A 53 1.15 -5.06 -14.16
N LEU A 54 1.77 -5.89 -13.31
CA LEU A 54 3.22 -6.02 -13.25
C LEU A 54 3.78 -6.63 -14.55
N GLU A 55 3.14 -7.68 -15.07
CA GLU A 55 3.50 -8.30 -16.36
C GLU A 55 3.46 -7.29 -17.51
N GLN A 56 2.40 -6.51 -17.57
CA GLN A 56 2.26 -5.45 -18.58
C GLN A 56 3.37 -4.39 -18.44
N ALA A 57 3.66 -3.95 -17.23
CA ALA A 57 4.72 -2.97 -16.98
C ALA A 57 6.11 -3.51 -17.32
N CYS A 58 6.36 -4.79 -17.08
CA CYS A 58 7.62 -5.45 -17.41
C CYS A 58 7.73 -5.83 -18.89
N GLY A 59 6.61 -5.96 -19.61
CA GLY A 59 6.55 -6.48 -20.97
C GLY A 59 6.87 -7.97 -21.06
N ARG A 60 6.64 -8.74 -19.99
CA ARG A 60 6.91 -10.18 -19.89
C ARG A 60 5.84 -10.86 -19.06
N GLU A 61 5.47 -12.06 -19.47
CA GLU A 61 4.60 -12.92 -18.67
C GLU A 61 5.40 -13.63 -17.57
N ALA A 62 4.81 -13.74 -16.38
CA ALA A 62 5.37 -14.49 -15.27
C ALA A 62 5.01 -15.98 -15.37
N ILE A 63 5.94 -16.83 -14.99
CA ILE A 63 5.66 -18.25 -14.74
C ILE A 63 4.99 -18.32 -13.37
N LYS A 64 3.71 -18.68 -13.35
CA LYS A 64 2.90 -18.71 -12.12
C LYS A 64 2.83 -20.14 -11.59
N GLU A 65 3.28 -20.33 -10.35
CA GLU A 65 3.09 -21.57 -9.62
C GLU A 65 2.10 -21.32 -8.49
N PHE A 66 0.93 -21.97 -8.56
CA PHE A 66 -0.11 -21.83 -7.55
C PHE A 66 0.09 -22.91 -6.48
N ASP A 67 0.11 -22.47 -5.23
CA ASP A 67 0.22 -23.32 -4.07
C ASP A 67 -0.96 -23.10 -3.11
N GLU A 68 -1.11 -24.00 -2.15
CA GLU A 68 -2.12 -23.84 -1.10
C GLU A 68 -1.81 -22.64 -0.20
N MET A 69 -2.87 -22.03 0.34
CA MET A 69 -2.71 -20.91 1.26
C MET A 69 -1.96 -21.35 2.52
N GLN A 70 -0.91 -20.62 2.87
CA GLN A 70 -0.09 -20.92 4.03
C GLN A 70 -0.90 -20.81 5.34
N PRO A 71 -0.65 -21.68 6.33
CA PRO A 71 -1.30 -21.56 7.64
C PRO A 71 -1.05 -20.18 8.27
N GLY A 72 -2.12 -19.53 8.71
CA GLY A 72 -2.06 -18.18 9.31
C GLY A 72 -2.15 -17.02 8.34
N ASP A 73 -2.16 -17.27 7.04
CA ASP A 73 -2.41 -16.23 6.04
C ASP A 73 -3.91 -15.89 5.95
N VAL A 74 -4.23 -14.65 5.62
CA VAL A 74 -5.60 -14.17 5.50
C VAL A 74 -5.98 -13.94 4.04
N ARG A 75 -7.26 -14.21 3.71
CA ARG A 75 -7.75 -14.04 2.33
C ARG A 75 -7.73 -12.61 1.83
N ALA A 76 -8.00 -11.66 2.70
CA ALA A 76 -8.03 -10.26 2.35
C ALA A 76 -7.45 -9.40 3.46
N THR A 77 -6.70 -8.36 3.08
CA THR A 77 -6.31 -7.27 3.96
C THR A 77 -6.87 -5.97 3.44
N TYR A 78 -7.18 -5.07 4.37
CA TYR A 78 -7.85 -3.83 4.05
C TYR A 78 -7.61 -2.84 5.18
N ALA A 79 -7.07 -1.68 4.87
CA ALA A 79 -6.78 -0.66 5.87
C ALA A 79 -8.00 0.23 6.11
N ASP A 80 -8.42 0.36 7.36
CA ASP A 80 -9.32 1.42 7.78
C ASP A 80 -8.52 2.70 8.03
N ILE A 81 -8.73 3.70 7.18
CA ILE A 81 -8.00 4.98 7.18
C ILE A 81 -8.85 6.16 7.65
N GLU A 82 -10.01 5.92 8.26
CA GLU A 82 -10.93 6.99 8.67
C GLU A 82 -10.27 8.01 9.62
N GLU A 83 -9.51 7.53 10.61
CA GLU A 83 -8.81 8.42 11.54
C GLU A 83 -7.68 9.20 10.86
N SER A 84 -6.90 8.55 10.01
CA SER A 84 -5.82 9.20 9.24
C SER A 84 -6.37 10.27 8.30
N ARG A 85 -7.51 9.99 7.65
CA ARG A 85 -8.20 10.95 6.78
C ARG A 85 -8.68 12.15 7.56
N ARG A 86 -9.34 11.92 8.68
CA ARG A 86 -9.90 12.99 9.53
C ARG A 86 -8.82 13.85 10.18
N ASP A 87 -7.80 13.21 10.78
CA ASP A 87 -6.82 13.91 11.61
C ASP A 87 -5.63 14.45 10.82
N LEU A 88 -5.21 13.74 9.78
CA LEU A 88 -4.02 14.05 8.99
C LEU A 88 -4.34 14.57 7.59
N GLY A 89 -5.59 14.49 7.14
CA GLY A 89 -5.94 14.76 5.76
C GLY A 89 -5.35 13.75 4.78
N PHE A 90 -5.04 12.53 5.26
CA PHE A 90 -4.51 11.47 4.43
C PHE A 90 -5.49 11.06 3.33
N ALA A 91 -5.07 11.15 2.08
CA ALA A 91 -5.90 10.88 0.91
C ALA A 91 -5.11 10.07 -0.13
N PRO A 92 -4.97 8.75 0.06
CA PRO A 92 -4.28 7.90 -0.90
C PRO A 92 -5.03 7.92 -2.24
N HIS A 93 -4.29 8.02 -3.34
CA HIS A 93 -4.90 8.18 -4.67
C HIS A 93 -4.19 7.41 -5.78
N ILE A 94 -3.07 6.75 -5.50
CA ILE A 94 -2.29 6.02 -6.51
C ILE A 94 -2.67 4.54 -6.46
N ALA A 95 -3.44 4.10 -7.45
CA ALA A 95 -3.81 2.69 -7.63
C ALA A 95 -2.62 1.86 -8.16
N ILE A 96 -2.71 0.53 -8.10
CA ILE A 96 -1.68 -0.38 -8.61
C ILE A 96 -1.43 -0.19 -10.10
N ASP A 97 -2.46 0.13 -10.88
CA ASP A 97 -2.37 0.38 -12.32
C ASP A 97 -1.46 1.58 -12.68
N GLU A 98 -1.30 2.51 -11.76
CA GLU A 98 -0.39 3.66 -11.89
C GLU A 98 0.93 3.44 -11.14
N GLY A 99 0.87 2.89 -9.93
CA GLY A 99 2.04 2.72 -9.06
C GLY A 99 3.02 1.66 -9.55
N LEU A 100 2.54 0.53 -10.06
CA LEU A 100 3.41 -0.54 -10.55
C LEU A 100 4.25 -0.14 -11.77
N PRO A 101 3.72 0.52 -12.83
CA PRO A 101 4.55 1.03 -13.90
C PRO A 101 5.64 1.99 -13.41
N ARG A 102 5.35 2.88 -12.47
CA ARG A 102 6.34 3.78 -11.86
C ARG A 102 7.42 3.02 -11.11
N PHE A 103 7.03 1.98 -10.36
CA PHE A 103 7.96 1.11 -9.65
C PHE A 103 8.89 0.37 -10.61
N VAL A 104 8.37 -0.20 -11.69
CA VAL A 104 9.16 -0.91 -12.71
C VAL A 104 10.15 0.03 -13.40
N ASP A 105 9.71 1.25 -13.74
CA ASP A 105 10.59 2.26 -14.34
C ASP A 105 11.75 2.63 -13.40
N TRP A 106 11.45 2.90 -12.13
CA TRP A 106 12.47 3.14 -11.12
C TRP A 106 13.42 1.94 -10.97
N TYR A 107 12.89 0.73 -10.86
CA TYR A 107 13.69 -0.49 -10.69
C TYR A 107 14.68 -0.69 -11.84
N ARG A 108 14.21 -0.51 -13.07
CA ARG A 108 15.04 -0.61 -14.27
C ARG A 108 16.16 0.41 -14.30
N LYS A 109 15.85 1.65 -13.99
CA LYS A 109 16.85 2.73 -13.93
C LYS A 109 17.88 2.48 -12.84
N TYR A 110 17.43 2.09 -11.67
CA TYR A 110 18.31 1.84 -10.52
C TYR A 110 19.25 0.66 -10.75
N HIS A 111 18.76 -0.43 -11.32
CA HIS A 111 19.54 -1.65 -11.58
C HIS A 111 20.18 -1.70 -12.97
N GLY A 112 19.90 -0.77 -13.84
CA GLY A 112 20.46 -0.72 -15.20
C GLY A 112 19.95 -1.85 -16.13
N VAL A 113 18.73 -2.26 -15.93
CA VAL A 113 18.11 -3.38 -16.68
C VAL A 113 16.90 -2.95 -17.48
#